data_780ae0f396949648f48e47cfa4d4becb
#
_entry.id   780ae0f396949648f48e47cfa4d4becb
#
_cell.length_a   1.000
_cell.length_b   1.000
_cell.length_c   1.000
_cell.angle_alpha   90.00
_cell.angle_beta   90.00
_cell.angle_gamma   90.00
#
_symmetry.space_group_name_H-M   'P 1'
#
loop_
_entity.id
_entity.type
_entity.pdbx_description
1 polymer ?
#
loop_
_entity_poly.entity_id
_entity_poly.type
_entity_poly.pdbx_seq_one_letter_code
_entity_poly.pdbx_strand_id
1 'polypeptide(L)'
;DLESGAVGWTTLVNDGLGNTRWELGSPDGSTGPLTGADGSANAWCTNLGDYGTDSNISLRSPAIDLTGVSEAELSFAAFRDADGFGDTAVVRFLRAADRVQLGADTHLDMSVLNTDYATITIPVVAEALAETILVEWNFVSDSSADAFSGLSIDNIGVSITQ
;
A
#
# COMPACT_ATOMS: atom_id res chain seq x y z
N ASP A 1 -4.24 -13.10 -3.45
CA ASP A 1 -3.27 -13.57 -4.44
C ASP A 1 -3.26 -12.58 -5.61
N LEU A 2 -2.16 -11.84 -5.77
CA LEU A 2 -1.97 -10.82 -6.82
C LEU A 2 -1.57 -11.43 -8.18
N GLU A 3 -1.30 -12.72 -8.23
CA GLU A 3 -1.00 -13.43 -9.47
C GLU A 3 -2.20 -13.52 -10.42
N SER A 4 -3.42 -13.39 -9.87
CA SER A 4 -4.68 -13.42 -10.63
C SER A 4 -5.08 -12.06 -11.21
N GLY A 5 -4.33 -11.00 -10.92
CA GLY A 5 -4.57 -9.65 -11.39
C GLY A 5 -5.24 -8.72 -10.38
N ALA A 6 -5.68 -7.55 -10.85
CA ALA A 6 -6.07 -6.40 -10.03
C ALA A 6 -7.60 -6.16 -9.98
N VAL A 7 -8.41 -7.21 -10.06
CA VAL A 7 -9.87 -7.04 -10.08
C VAL A 7 -10.36 -6.35 -8.80
N GLY A 8 -11.07 -5.24 -8.95
CA GLY A 8 -11.62 -4.44 -7.86
C GLY A 8 -10.64 -3.45 -7.22
N TRP A 9 -9.35 -3.53 -7.53
CA TRP A 9 -8.36 -2.53 -7.10
C TRP A 9 -8.48 -1.23 -7.90
N THR A 10 -8.15 -0.11 -7.28
CA THR A 10 -8.15 1.21 -7.92
C THR A 10 -6.87 1.96 -7.59
N THR A 11 -6.24 2.54 -8.60
CA THR A 11 -5.05 3.38 -8.45
C THR A 11 -5.39 4.84 -8.75
N LEU A 12 -4.81 5.78 -7.99
CA LEU A 12 -5.00 7.21 -8.18
C LEU A 12 -3.63 7.90 -8.21
N VAL A 13 -3.51 8.86 -9.12
CA VAL A 13 -2.41 9.82 -9.16
C VAL A 13 -2.99 11.15 -8.67
N ASN A 14 -2.57 11.59 -7.47
CA ASN A 14 -3.12 12.77 -6.79
C ASN A 14 -2.30 14.03 -7.09
N ASP A 15 -1.12 13.88 -7.69
CA ASP A 15 -0.28 14.97 -8.18
C ASP A 15 -0.55 15.27 -9.66
N GLY A 16 0.07 16.29 -10.19
CA GLY A 16 -0.05 16.66 -11.61
C GLY A 16 1.09 16.17 -12.50
N LEU A 17 2.04 15.38 -11.98
CA LEU A 17 3.26 15.01 -12.67
C LEU A 17 3.12 13.69 -13.44
N GLY A 18 2.49 12.68 -12.80
CA GLY A 18 2.28 11.37 -13.41
C GLY A 18 3.57 10.56 -13.63
N ASN A 19 4.66 10.89 -12.92
CA ASN A 19 5.94 10.19 -12.99
C ASN A 19 5.99 8.94 -12.11
N THR A 20 5.03 8.80 -11.21
CA THR A 20 4.88 7.65 -10.30
C THR A 20 3.43 7.22 -10.25
N ARG A 21 3.19 5.92 -10.19
CA ARG A 21 1.87 5.32 -10.03
C ARG A 21 1.98 3.96 -9.36
N TRP A 22 0.92 3.50 -8.74
CA TRP A 22 0.86 2.12 -8.30
C TRP A 22 0.70 1.19 -9.51
N GLU A 23 1.60 0.23 -9.64
CA GLU A 23 1.63 -0.75 -10.72
C GLU A 23 1.67 -2.17 -10.14
N LEU A 24 0.86 -3.07 -10.72
CA LEU A 24 0.88 -4.49 -10.37
C LEU A 24 1.75 -5.24 -11.38
N GLY A 25 2.75 -5.96 -10.90
CA GLY A 25 3.62 -6.77 -11.73
C GLY A 25 4.89 -7.21 -11.01
N SER A 26 5.84 -7.71 -11.80
CA SER A 26 7.16 -8.07 -11.28
C SER A 26 8.00 -6.82 -11.04
N PRO A 27 8.47 -6.58 -9.80
CA PRO A 27 9.34 -5.45 -9.50
C PRO A 27 10.62 -5.44 -10.35
N ASP A 28 11.05 -4.27 -10.81
CA ASP A 28 12.20 -4.06 -11.73
C ASP A 28 12.96 -2.77 -11.38
N GLY A 29 12.96 -2.35 -10.11
CA GLY A 29 13.68 -1.17 -9.65
C GLY A 29 15.20 -1.39 -9.63
N SER A 30 15.96 -0.27 -9.59
CA SER A 30 17.44 -0.31 -9.48
C SER A 30 17.91 -0.88 -8.14
N THR A 31 17.05 -0.79 -7.13
CA THR A 31 17.18 -1.37 -5.79
C THR A 31 15.87 -2.09 -5.42
N GLY A 32 15.79 -2.69 -4.25
CA GLY A 32 14.57 -3.31 -3.77
C GLY A 32 14.32 -4.73 -4.27
N PRO A 33 13.07 -5.20 -4.23
CA PRO A 33 12.76 -6.58 -4.55
C PRO A 33 12.77 -6.82 -6.06
N LEU A 34 13.02 -8.07 -6.46
CA LEU A 34 12.96 -8.54 -7.86
C LEU A 34 11.76 -9.47 -8.11
N THR A 35 10.98 -9.75 -7.07
CA THR A 35 9.79 -10.62 -7.11
C THR A 35 8.77 -10.09 -6.10
N GLY A 36 7.57 -10.63 -6.11
CA GLY A 36 6.63 -10.49 -5.00
C GLY A 36 7.13 -11.23 -3.75
N ALA A 37 6.36 -11.17 -2.68
CA ALA A 37 6.67 -11.84 -1.42
C ALA A 37 6.59 -13.37 -1.56
N ASP A 38 7.34 -14.08 -0.72
CA ASP A 38 7.36 -15.56 -0.66
C ASP A 38 7.61 -16.24 -2.01
N GLY A 39 8.31 -15.55 -2.94
CA GLY A 39 8.64 -16.08 -4.26
C GLY A 39 7.51 -16.00 -5.28
N SER A 40 6.44 -15.26 -5.01
CA SER A 40 5.42 -14.89 -6.01
C SER A 40 6.04 -14.01 -7.10
N ALA A 41 5.41 -13.91 -8.27
CA ALA A 41 5.95 -13.08 -9.35
C ALA A 41 5.60 -11.60 -9.16
N ASN A 42 4.39 -11.30 -8.69
CA ASN A 42 3.81 -9.96 -8.71
C ASN A 42 3.69 -9.35 -7.32
N ALA A 43 3.84 -8.02 -7.28
CA ALA A 43 3.51 -7.18 -6.14
C ALA A 43 2.87 -5.88 -6.64
N TRP A 44 2.17 -5.15 -5.78
CA TRP A 44 1.84 -3.76 -5.99
C TRP A 44 3.05 -2.89 -5.65
N CYS A 45 3.55 -2.11 -6.59
CA CYS A 45 4.76 -1.29 -6.46
C CYS A 45 4.47 0.18 -6.78
N THR A 46 5.19 1.08 -6.12
CA THR A 46 5.26 2.51 -6.48
C THR A 46 6.17 2.70 -7.70
N ASN A 47 5.66 2.44 -8.89
CA ASN A 47 6.29 1.99 -10.13
C ASN A 47 6.87 0.58 -10.02
N LEU A 48 6.88 -0.18 -11.10
CA LEU A 48 7.65 -1.44 -11.18
C LEU A 48 9.14 -1.16 -11.16
N GLY A 49 9.57 -0.05 -11.78
CA GLY A 49 10.91 0.52 -11.66
C GLY A 49 11.04 1.47 -10.46
N ASP A 50 11.99 2.40 -10.53
CA ASP A 50 12.17 3.40 -9.48
C ASP A 50 11.05 4.44 -9.50
N TYR A 51 10.65 4.93 -8.32
CA TYR A 51 9.67 6.02 -8.21
C TYR A 51 10.29 7.39 -8.53
N GLY A 52 9.45 8.35 -8.88
CA GLY A 52 9.85 9.73 -9.17
C GLY A 52 9.67 10.68 -7.99
N THR A 53 10.18 11.90 -8.14
CA THR A 53 10.07 12.98 -7.14
C THR A 53 8.69 13.63 -7.15
N ASP A 54 8.35 14.31 -6.04
CA ASP A 54 7.12 15.12 -5.88
C ASP A 54 5.84 14.36 -6.19
N SER A 55 5.83 13.06 -5.95
CA SER A 55 4.71 12.18 -6.24
C SER A 55 3.72 12.11 -5.09
N ASN A 56 2.44 11.93 -5.40
CA ASN A 56 1.40 11.60 -4.45
C ASN A 56 0.44 10.61 -5.10
N ILE A 57 0.49 9.36 -4.69
CA ILE A 57 -0.25 8.28 -5.31
C ILE A 57 -0.97 7.43 -4.27
N SER A 58 -2.15 6.91 -4.62
CA SER A 58 -2.94 6.04 -3.75
C SER A 58 -3.32 4.74 -4.47
N LEU A 59 -3.29 3.65 -3.70
CA LEU A 59 -3.82 2.35 -4.07
C LEU A 59 -4.97 2.02 -3.14
N ARG A 60 -6.12 1.62 -3.69
CA ARG A 60 -7.29 1.21 -2.92
C ARG A 60 -7.64 -0.24 -3.19
N SER A 61 -7.91 -0.97 -2.12
CA SER A 61 -8.37 -2.35 -2.18
C SER A 61 -9.78 -2.48 -2.79
N PRO A 62 -10.18 -3.69 -3.19
CA PRO A 62 -11.60 -4.04 -3.30
C PRO A 62 -12.35 -3.75 -2.00
N ALA A 63 -13.69 -3.62 -2.10
CA ALA A 63 -14.54 -3.41 -0.93
C ALA A 63 -14.52 -4.64 -0.01
N ILE A 64 -14.43 -4.38 1.30
CA ILE A 64 -14.39 -5.37 2.37
C ILE A 64 -15.60 -5.12 3.26
N ASP A 65 -16.49 -6.09 3.38
CA ASP A 65 -17.68 -6.00 4.25
C ASP A 65 -17.31 -6.45 5.65
N LEU A 66 -17.33 -5.52 6.61
CA LEU A 66 -17.10 -5.76 8.03
C LEU A 66 -18.39 -5.73 8.85
N THR A 67 -19.56 -5.86 8.21
CA THR A 67 -20.86 -5.91 8.91
C THR A 67 -20.88 -7.06 9.91
N GLY A 68 -21.15 -6.75 11.18
CA GLY A 68 -21.20 -7.74 12.26
C GLY A 68 -19.84 -8.22 12.76
N VAL A 69 -18.78 -7.61 12.31
CA VAL A 69 -17.40 -7.90 12.76
C VAL A 69 -17.12 -7.10 14.04
N SER A 70 -16.61 -7.76 15.08
CA SER A 70 -16.23 -7.13 16.35
C SER A 70 -14.77 -6.68 16.39
N GLU A 71 -13.89 -7.42 15.70
CA GLU A 71 -12.47 -7.10 15.57
C GLU A 71 -11.98 -7.51 14.19
N ALA A 72 -11.08 -6.71 13.63
CA ALA A 72 -10.42 -7.03 12.37
C ALA A 72 -8.97 -6.53 12.37
N GLU A 73 -8.11 -7.22 11.64
CA GLU A 73 -6.69 -6.90 11.50
C GLU A 73 -6.30 -7.00 10.02
N LEU A 74 -5.74 -5.91 9.49
CA LEU A 74 -5.11 -5.89 8.18
C LEU A 74 -3.68 -6.46 8.30
N SER A 75 -3.31 -7.36 7.41
CA SER A 75 -1.94 -7.87 7.28
C SER A 75 -1.49 -7.79 5.84
N PHE A 76 -0.24 -7.41 5.61
CA PHE A 76 0.38 -7.42 4.30
C PHE A 76 1.90 -7.54 4.40
N ALA A 77 2.52 -8.12 3.39
CA ALA A 77 3.96 -8.10 3.22
C ALA A 77 4.37 -6.75 2.60
N ALA A 78 5.36 -6.09 3.15
CA ALA A 78 5.88 -4.82 2.67
C ALA A 78 7.38 -4.89 2.45
N PHE A 79 7.84 -4.36 1.32
CA PHE A 79 9.25 -4.05 1.07
C PHE A 79 9.38 -2.53 0.97
N ARG A 80 10.08 -1.94 1.93
CA ARG A 80 10.31 -0.49 2.03
C ARG A 80 11.72 -0.18 1.57
N ASP A 81 11.84 0.67 0.57
CA ASP A 81 13.10 1.04 -0.06
C ASP A 81 12.96 2.45 -0.65
N ALA A 82 12.93 3.46 0.21
CA ALA A 82 12.70 4.85 -0.15
C ALA A 82 13.69 5.77 0.56
N ASP A 83 13.75 7.04 0.14
CA ASP A 83 14.43 8.08 0.92
C ASP A 83 13.63 8.34 2.22
N GLY A 84 14.10 7.75 3.30
CA GLY A 84 13.45 7.81 4.60
C GLY A 84 13.47 9.19 5.29
N PHE A 85 14.02 10.22 4.65
CA PHE A 85 14.09 11.55 5.24
C PHE A 85 12.95 12.48 4.79
N GLY A 86 12.35 12.23 3.64
CA GLY A 86 11.29 13.07 3.08
C GLY A 86 10.10 12.28 2.56
N ASP A 87 10.32 11.04 2.14
CA ASP A 87 9.28 10.19 1.61
C ASP A 87 8.42 9.58 2.71
N THR A 88 7.12 9.51 2.47
CA THR A 88 6.16 9.02 3.46
C THR A 88 5.18 8.02 2.84
N ALA A 89 4.71 7.09 3.66
CA ALA A 89 3.61 6.21 3.31
C ALA A 89 2.65 6.07 4.48
N VAL A 90 1.36 6.00 4.18
CA VAL A 90 0.31 5.78 5.19
C VAL A 90 -0.68 4.74 4.70
N VAL A 91 -1.31 4.07 5.66
CA VAL A 91 -2.47 3.20 5.44
C VAL A 91 -3.69 3.87 6.07
N ARG A 92 -4.80 3.89 5.33
CA ARG A 92 -6.09 4.46 5.75
C ARG A 92 -7.21 3.47 5.55
N PHE A 93 -8.24 3.60 6.37
CA PHE A 93 -9.52 2.94 6.14
C PHE A 93 -10.53 3.98 5.63
N LEU A 94 -11.19 3.70 4.52
CA LEU A 94 -12.18 4.57 3.90
C LEU A 94 -13.53 3.86 3.88
N ARG A 95 -14.63 4.58 4.15
CA ARG A 95 -15.97 4.04 3.87
C ARG A 95 -16.14 3.83 2.36
N ALA A 96 -16.57 2.64 1.97
CA ALA A 96 -16.64 2.28 0.54
C ALA A 96 -17.64 3.14 -0.24
N ALA A 97 -18.74 3.60 0.42
CA ALA A 97 -19.82 4.34 -0.24
C ALA A 97 -19.42 5.75 -0.71
N ASP A 98 -18.66 6.48 0.10
CA ASP A 98 -18.39 7.91 -0.10
C ASP A 98 -16.90 8.28 -0.01
N ARG A 99 -16.04 7.32 0.32
CA ARG A 99 -14.58 7.50 0.49
C ARG A 99 -14.20 8.37 1.70
N VAL A 100 -15.13 8.58 2.63
CA VAL A 100 -14.82 9.27 3.88
C VAL A 100 -13.84 8.43 4.69
N GLN A 101 -12.78 9.05 5.18
CA GLN A 101 -11.79 8.40 6.03
C GLN A 101 -12.40 8.05 7.40
N LEU A 102 -12.10 6.86 7.87
CA LEU A 102 -12.52 6.31 9.15
C LEU A 102 -11.29 6.16 10.03
N GLY A 103 -11.26 6.89 11.15
CA GLY A 103 -10.10 6.95 12.04
C GLY A 103 -8.93 7.78 11.48
N ALA A 104 -7.75 7.61 12.07
CA ALA A 104 -6.53 8.32 11.72
C ALA A 104 -5.66 7.51 10.75
N ASP A 105 -4.72 8.20 10.09
CA ASP A 105 -3.68 7.57 9.29
C ASP A 105 -2.78 6.67 10.16
N THR A 106 -2.43 5.49 9.64
CA THR A 106 -1.33 4.69 10.17
C THR A 106 -0.09 4.93 9.31
N HIS A 107 0.92 5.54 9.90
CA HIS A 107 2.19 5.81 9.20
C HIS A 107 3.05 4.56 9.12
N LEU A 108 3.57 4.27 7.93
CA LEU A 108 4.62 3.28 7.74
C LEU A 108 5.98 3.96 7.92
N ASP A 109 6.88 3.32 8.67
CA ASP A 109 8.24 3.85 8.84
C ASP A 109 9.05 3.62 7.56
N MET A 110 9.14 4.64 6.71
CA MET A 110 9.88 4.59 5.45
C MET A 110 11.39 4.82 5.63
N SER A 111 11.89 5.10 6.84
CA SER A 111 13.33 5.14 7.13
C SER A 111 13.97 3.74 7.19
N VAL A 112 13.16 2.71 7.22
CA VAL A 112 13.62 1.31 7.15
C VAL A 112 13.91 0.94 5.70
N LEU A 113 15.13 0.49 5.43
CA LEU A 113 15.50 -0.15 4.16
C LEU A 113 15.41 -1.67 4.35
N ASN A 114 14.42 -2.28 3.73
CA ASN A 114 14.23 -3.71 3.81
C ASN A 114 15.24 -4.46 2.92
N THR A 115 15.68 -5.64 3.37
CA THR A 115 16.45 -6.61 2.55
C THR A 115 15.59 -7.78 2.11
N ASP A 116 14.38 -7.89 2.65
CA ASP A 116 13.36 -8.87 2.32
C ASP A 116 11.99 -8.31 2.72
N TYR A 117 10.91 -8.88 2.21
CA TYR A 117 9.57 -8.49 2.63
C TYR A 117 9.38 -8.73 4.13
N ALA A 118 8.78 -7.75 4.81
CA ALA A 118 8.41 -7.83 6.21
C ALA A 118 6.89 -7.77 6.36
N THR A 119 6.31 -8.65 7.15
CA THR A 119 4.87 -8.59 7.45
C THR A 119 4.58 -7.40 8.34
N ILE A 120 3.62 -6.57 7.92
CA ILE A 120 3.05 -5.48 8.70
C ILE A 120 1.60 -5.85 9.04
N THR A 121 1.24 -5.66 10.31
CA THR A 121 -0.11 -5.87 10.84
C THR A 121 -0.64 -4.57 11.41
N ILE A 122 -1.88 -4.22 11.07
CA ILE A 122 -2.54 -2.99 11.51
C ILE A 122 -3.94 -3.35 12.01
N PRO A 123 -4.27 -3.09 13.30
CA PRO A 123 -5.64 -3.23 13.76
C PRO A 123 -6.58 -2.32 12.97
N VAL A 124 -7.71 -2.85 12.54
CA VAL A 124 -8.73 -2.04 11.90
C VAL A 124 -9.37 -1.14 12.95
N VAL A 125 -9.45 0.15 12.66
CA VAL A 125 -9.98 1.16 13.58
C VAL A 125 -11.46 0.91 13.90
N ALA A 126 -11.87 1.26 15.11
CA ALA A 126 -13.24 0.99 15.59
C ALA A 126 -14.32 1.62 14.70
N GLU A 127 -14.04 2.79 14.12
CA GLU A 127 -14.93 3.51 13.21
C GLU A 127 -15.18 2.78 11.89
N ALA A 128 -14.28 1.85 11.53
CA ALA A 128 -14.39 1.05 10.31
C ALA A 128 -15.09 -0.30 10.51
N LEU A 129 -15.22 -0.74 11.76
CA LEU A 129 -15.99 -1.95 12.09
C LEU A 129 -17.49 -1.71 11.86
N ALA A 130 -18.20 -2.74 11.40
CA ALA A 130 -19.60 -2.69 10.99
C ALA A 130 -19.90 -1.82 9.73
N GLU A 131 -18.86 -1.42 9.00
CA GLU A 131 -18.95 -0.70 7.72
C GLU A 131 -18.46 -1.58 6.56
N THR A 132 -18.84 -1.24 5.34
CA THR A 132 -18.12 -1.73 4.15
C THR A 132 -17.01 -0.73 3.85
N ILE A 133 -15.77 -1.19 3.82
CA ILE A 133 -14.58 -0.34 3.75
C ILE A 133 -13.72 -0.61 2.51
N LEU A 134 -12.82 0.32 2.22
CA LEU A 134 -11.63 0.14 1.41
C LEU A 134 -10.41 0.38 2.30
N VAL A 135 -9.33 -0.34 2.02
CA VAL A 135 -8.00 0.01 2.54
C VAL A 135 -7.30 0.85 1.48
N GLU A 136 -6.73 1.99 1.88
CA GLU A 136 -5.92 2.83 1.01
C GLU A 136 -4.47 2.86 1.50
N TRP A 137 -3.52 2.58 0.61
CA TRP A 137 -2.10 2.87 0.77
C TRP A 137 -1.77 4.12 -0.02
N ASN A 138 -1.30 5.16 0.66
CA ASN A 138 -0.89 6.41 0.02
C ASN A 138 0.62 6.58 0.20
N PHE A 139 1.33 6.83 -0.91
CA PHE A 139 2.76 7.10 -0.94
C PHE A 139 2.99 8.52 -1.45
N VAL A 140 3.86 9.26 -0.77
CA VAL A 140 4.24 10.62 -1.14
C VAL A 140 5.76 10.72 -1.12
N SER A 141 6.35 11.09 -2.26
CA SER A 141 7.78 11.38 -2.36
C SER A 141 8.05 12.89 -2.35
N ASP A 142 9.20 13.25 -1.83
CA ASP A 142 9.68 14.63 -1.84
C ASP A 142 10.40 15.00 -3.15
N SER A 143 11.13 16.13 -3.17
CA SER A 143 11.84 16.62 -4.35
C SER A 143 13.23 16.02 -4.55
N SER A 144 13.67 15.11 -3.69
CA SER A 144 14.98 14.44 -3.80
C SER A 144 14.98 13.39 -4.90
N ALA A 145 15.93 13.48 -5.83
CA ALA A 145 16.03 12.56 -6.95
C ALA A 145 16.93 11.36 -6.59
N ASP A 146 16.43 10.50 -5.73
CA ASP A 146 17.11 9.28 -5.33
C ASP A 146 16.60 8.07 -6.13
N ALA A 147 17.49 7.14 -6.41
CA ALA A 147 17.17 5.94 -7.17
C ALA A 147 16.81 4.79 -6.19
N PHE A 148 15.54 4.72 -5.81
CA PHE A 148 14.97 3.69 -4.95
C PHE A 148 13.70 3.10 -5.56
N SER A 149 13.35 1.88 -5.15
CA SER A 149 12.14 1.21 -5.63
C SER A 149 10.84 1.66 -4.93
N GLY A 150 10.95 2.34 -3.79
CA GLY A 150 9.82 2.88 -3.04
C GLY A 150 9.16 1.87 -2.10
N LEU A 151 7.88 1.65 -2.27
CA LEU A 151 7.08 0.71 -1.47
C LEU A 151 6.49 -0.37 -2.37
N SER A 152 6.80 -1.63 -2.07
CA SER A 152 6.13 -2.77 -2.68
C SER A 152 5.32 -3.51 -1.62
N ILE A 153 4.09 -3.91 -1.97
CA ILE A 153 3.21 -4.65 -1.07
C ILE A 153 2.63 -5.89 -1.74
N ASP A 154 2.47 -6.96 -0.94
CA ASP A 154 1.93 -8.25 -1.38
C ASP A 154 1.28 -8.98 -0.19
N ASN A 155 0.72 -10.18 -0.43
CA ASN A 155 0.12 -11.04 0.59
C ASN A 155 -0.89 -10.30 1.48
N ILE A 156 -1.74 -9.47 0.86
CA ILE A 156 -2.69 -8.61 1.56
C ILE A 156 -3.90 -9.41 2.00
N GLY A 157 -4.25 -9.31 3.27
CA GLY A 157 -5.40 -9.98 3.85
C GLY A 157 -5.98 -9.24 5.05
N VAL A 158 -7.25 -9.51 5.34
CA VAL A 158 -7.93 -9.05 6.56
C VAL A 158 -8.43 -10.27 7.30
N SER A 159 -7.98 -10.45 8.54
CA SER A 159 -8.50 -11.42 9.49
C SER A 159 -9.60 -10.79 10.33
N ILE A 160 -10.65 -11.54 10.63
CA ILE A 160 -11.83 -11.04 11.36
C ILE A 160 -12.18 -11.96 12.53
N THR A 161 -12.71 -11.35 13.61
CA THR A 161 -13.41 -12.04 14.71
C THR A 161 -14.86 -11.55 14.75
N GLN A 162 -15.77 -12.50 14.81
CA GLN A 162 -17.22 -12.23 14.94
C GLN A 162 -17.68 -12.29 16.38
#